data_b0d4ce146331c6037ffb9406e4dc04c5
#
_entry.id   b0d4ce146331c6037ffb9406e4dc04c5
#
_cell.length_a   1.000
_cell.length_b   1.000
_cell.length_c   1.000
_cell.angle_alpha   90.00
_cell.angle_beta   90.00
_cell.angle_gamma   90.00
#
_symmetry.space_group_name_H-M   'P 1'
#
loop_
_entity.id
_entity.type
_entity.pdbx_description
1 polymer ?
#
loop_
_entity_poly.entity_id
_entity_poly.type
_entity_poly.pdbx_seq_one_letter_code
_entity_poly.pdbx_strand_id
1 'polypeptide(L)'
;MARSKRKQLGLSLLLLCAILVPLQMRADDSGLILNAGASHKIKKGLNVDIEAEFRSRNDFRTADRVSLGAGISYKLLSWLKASGGYDLLIDHNRETITYQDDDVSYNNWRPSYWGLRHRFNVTLTGNYKVRRVELSLRERWQYTYRPSKVINNFDFDEGEWEDHEVRGKGKNVLRSRLQAEWDIPKCKFDPFASVEFHTTDVLEKTRFIVGVEHTMKKTHNFKLFYRYQRVNGHGSDDEPNIHLMGLGYTYKF
;
A
#
# COMPACT_ATOMS: atom_id res chain seq x y z
N MET A 1 -25.67 1.53 -33.60
CA MET A 1 -24.59 0.56 -33.69
C MET A 1 -23.18 1.18 -33.46
N ALA A 2 -22.82 2.32 -34.03
CA ALA A 2 -21.50 2.95 -33.89
C ALA A 2 -21.09 3.35 -32.44
N ARG A 3 -22.04 3.70 -31.57
CA ARG A 3 -21.81 4.12 -30.19
C ARG A 3 -21.40 2.96 -29.25
N SER A 4 -21.81 1.72 -29.56
CA SER A 4 -21.44 0.52 -28.80
C SER A 4 -20.00 0.10 -29.12
N LYS A 5 -19.60 0.17 -30.40
CA LYS A 5 -18.23 -0.19 -30.84
C LYS A 5 -17.18 0.76 -30.25
N ARG A 6 -17.44 2.08 -30.15
CA ARG A 6 -16.52 3.04 -29.51
C ARG A 6 -16.32 2.78 -28.02
N LYS A 7 -17.33 2.24 -27.32
CA LYS A 7 -17.24 1.90 -25.88
C LYS A 7 -16.42 0.64 -25.65
N GLN A 8 -16.59 -0.36 -26.53
CA GLN A 8 -15.77 -1.59 -26.49
C GLN A 8 -14.31 -1.30 -26.82
N LEU A 9 -14.07 -0.40 -27.80
CA LEU A 9 -12.71 0.01 -28.17
C LEU A 9 -11.99 0.72 -27.00
N GLY A 10 -12.66 1.60 -26.26
CA GLY A 10 -12.10 2.30 -25.11
C GLY A 10 -11.77 1.35 -23.94
N LEU A 11 -12.64 0.37 -23.68
CA LEU A 11 -12.40 -0.64 -22.63
C LEU A 11 -11.27 -1.59 -23.02
N SER A 12 -11.20 -1.99 -24.31
CA SER A 12 -10.13 -2.84 -24.82
C SER A 12 -8.77 -2.11 -24.80
N LEU A 13 -8.75 -0.82 -25.09
CA LEU A 13 -7.53 -0.01 -25.04
C LEU A 13 -7.03 0.18 -23.61
N LEU A 14 -7.92 0.40 -22.64
CA LEU A 14 -7.60 0.47 -21.21
C LEU A 14 -7.09 -0.86 -20.68
N LEU A 15 -7.71 -1.98 -21.05
CA LEU A 15 -7.25 -3.32 -20.72
C LEU A 15 -5.89 -3.62 -21.36
N LEU A 16 -5.67 -3.21 -22.59
CA LEU A 16 -4.41 -3.37 -23.30
C LEU A 16 -3.30 -2.55 -22.65
N CYS A 17 -3.56 -1.29 -22.27
CA CYS A 17 -2.63 -0.46 -21.50
C CYS A 17 -2.32 -1.06 -20.13
N ALA A 18 -3.31 -1.60 -19.42
CA ALA A 18 -3.13 -2.25 -18.12
C ALA A 18 -2.29 -3.54 -18.21
N ILE A 19 -2.31 -4.23 -19.35
CA ILE A 19 -1.51 -5.43 -19.61
C ILE A 19 -0.08 -5.07 -20.08
N LEU A 20 0.08 -3.99 -20.83
CA LEU A 20 1.38 -3.59 -21.40
C LEU A 20 2.28 -2.87 -20.39
N VAL A 21 1.71 -2.14 -19.42
CA VAL A 21 2.49 -1.43 -18.39
C VAL A 21 3.36 -2.38 -17.55
N PRO A 22 2.90 -3.57 -17.10
CA PRO A 22 3.74 -4.50 -16.33
C PRO A 22 4.91 -5.09 -17.12
N LEU A 23 4.79 -5.22 -18.44
CA LEU A 23 5.82 -5.85 -19.29
C LEU A 23 7.14 -5.04 -19.38
N GLN A 24 7.10 -3.75 -19.06
CA GLN A 24 8.27 -2.87 -19.08
C GLN A 24 8.83 -2.57 -17.68
N MET A 25 8.11 -2.96 -16.63
CA MET A 25 8.49 -2.73 -15.24
C MET A 25 9.23 -3.95 -14.70
N ARG A 26 10.53 -3.81 -14.48
CA ARG A 26 11.31 -4.84 -13.78
C ARG A 26 11.06 -4.72 -12.28
N ALA A 27 10.66 -5.81 -11.66
CA ALA A 27 10.63 -5.95 -10.23
C ALA A 27 11.32 -7.25 -9.82
N ASP A 28 11.93 -7.19 -8.66
CA ASP A 28 12.73 -8.28 -8.13
C ASP A 28 11.88 -9.25 -7.30
N ASP A 29 10.60 -8.91 -7.08
CA ASP A 29 9.69 -9.65 -6.20
C ASP A 29 8.23 -9.53 -6.65
N SER A 30 7.40 -10.48 -6.22
CA SER A 30 5.95 -10.44 -6.41
C SER A 30 5.20 -10.89 -5.15
N GLY A 31 3.95 -10.42 -5.01
CA GLY A 31 3.14 -10.74 -3.84
C GLY A 31 1.66 -10.40 -3.98
N LEU A 32 0.92 -10.68 -2.90
CA LEU A 32 -0.52 -10.47 -2.79
C LEU A 32 -0.84 -9.45 -1.70
N ILE A 33 -1.91 -8.69 -1.89
CA ILE A 33 -2.54 -7.86 -0.87
C ILE A 33 -4.00 -8.28 -0.74
N LEU A 34 -4.41 -8.60 0.48
CA LEU A 34 -5.81 -8.85 0.82
C LEU A 34 -6.25 -7.80 1.83
N ASN A 35 -7.30 -7.06 1.51
CA ASN A 35 -7.89 -6.05 2.39
C ASN A 35 -9.34 -6.42 2.72
N ALA A 36 -9.70 -6.35 3.98
CA ALA A 36 -11.07 -6.46 4.44
C ALA A 36 -11.38 -5.27 5.36
N GLY A 37 -12.49 -4.58 5.12
CA GLY A 37 -12.84 -3.41 5.90
C GLY A 37 -14.32 -3.29 6.16
N ALA A 38 -14.67 -2.46 7.15
CA ALA A 38 -16.03 -2.05 7.43
C ALA A 38 -16.06 -0.55 7.72
N SER A 39 -17.11 0.11 7.24
CA SER A 39 -17.31 1.55 7.41
C SER A 39 -18.71 1.79 7.94
N HIS A 40 -18.80 2.46 9.10
CA HIS A 40 -20.05 2.83 9.73
C HIS A 40 -20.26 4.34 9.72
N LYS A 41 -21.42 4.75 9.21
CA LYS A 41 -21.82 6.17 9.21
C LYS A 41 -22.46 6.53 10.54
N ILE A 42 -21.76 7.30 11.38
CA ILE A 42 -22.28 7.78 12.67
C ILE A 42 -23.29 8.92 12.48
N LYS A 43 -22.92 9.91 11.66
CA LYS A 43 -23.80 11.04 11.29
C LYS A 43 -23.43 11.57 9.91
N LYS A 44 -24.20 12.54 9.40
CA LYS A 44 -23.93 13.14 8.09
C LYS A 44 -22.49 13.64 8.02
N GLY A 45 -21.70 13.05 7.13
CA GLY A 45 -20.29 13.40 6.89
C GLY A 45 -19.29 12.71 7.82
N LEU A 46 -19.70 12.07 8.92
CA LEU A 46 -18.82 11.41 9.88
C LEU A 46 -18.94 9.89 9.77
N ASN A 47 -17.82 9.21 9.47
CA ASN A 47 -17.75 7.75 9.46
C ASN A 47 -16.61 7.27 10.37
N VAL A 48 -16.78 6.05 10.88
CA VAL A 48 -15.73 5.25 11.51
C VAL A 48 -15.42 4.08 10.60
N ASP A 49 -14.16 3.83 10.41
CA ASP A 49 -13.64 2.81 9.49
C ASP A 49 -12.74 1.85 10.26
N ILE A 50 -12.86 0.55 9.98
CA ILE A 50 -11.91 -0.48 10.43
C ILE A 50 -11.41 -1.22 9.21
N GLU A 51 -10.15 -1.62 9.20
CA GLU A 51 -9.52 -2.31 8.08
C GLU A 51 -8.51 -3.34 8.59
N ALA A 52 -8.51 -4.51 7.96
CA ALA A 52 -7.46 -5.51 8.11
C ALA A 52 -6.77 -5.70 6.76
N GLU A 53 -5.44 -5.77 6.76
CA GLU A 53 -4.64 -6.05 5.57
C GLU A 53 -3.74 -7.26 5.86
N PHE A 54 -3.68 -8.17 4.88
CA PHE A 54 -2.65 -9.18 4.77
C PHE A 54 -1.82 -8.91 3.52
N ARG A 55 -0.50 -9.07 3.61
CA ARG A 55 0.40 -8.94 2.48
C ARG A 55 1.37 -10.10 2.43
N SER A 56 1.67 -10.58 1.23
CA SER A 56 2.76 -11.52 0.96
C SER A 56 3.83 -10.92 0.06
N ARG A 57 4.99 -11.59 0.02
CA ARG A 57 6.15 -11.30 -0.81
C ARG A 57 6.82 -12.60 -1.26
N ASN A 58 7.98 -12.52 -1.89
CA ASN A 58 8.79 -13.67 -2.30
C ASN A 58 7.97 -14.65 -3.15
N ASP A 59 7.42 -14.14 -4.27
CA ASP A 59 6.57 -14.90 -5.20
C ASP A 59 5.39 -15.57 -4.48
N PHE A 60 4.69 -14.79 -3.64
CA PHE A 60 3.52 -15.19 -2.83
C PHE A 60 3.81 -16.18 -1.68
N ARG A 61 5.06 -16.61 -1.49
CA ARG A 61 5.44 -17.70 -0.56
C ARG A 61 5.59 -17.26 0.88
N THR A 62 5.92 -15.98 1.11
CA THR A 62 6.24 -15.48 2.45
C THR A 62 5.22 -14.42 2.87
N ALA A 63 4.63 -14.58 4.06
CA ALA A 63 3.83 -13.52 4.67
C ALA A 63 4.74 -12.33 4.99
N ASP A 64 4.37 -11.12 4.51
CA ASP A 64 5.15 -9.90 4.65
C ASP A 64 4.61 -9.03 5.78
N ARG A 65 3.27 -8.88 5.82
CA ARG A 65 2.59 -8.02 6.80
C ARG A 65 1.20 -8.51 7.10
N VAL A 66 0.84 -8.38 8.38
CA VAL A 66 -0.55 -8.34 8.83
C VAL A 66 -0.76 -6.99 9.49
N SER A 67 -1.88 -6.33 9.21
CA SER A 67 -2.22 -5.09 9.91
C SER A 67 -3.69 -5.00 10.27
N LEU A 68 -3.97 -4.30 11.35
CA LEU A 68 -5.31 -3.94 11.79
C LEU A 68 -5.35 -2.43 12.02
N GLY A 69 -6.27 -1.75 11.34
CA GLY A 69 -6.44 -0.31 11.40
C GLY A 69 -7.82 0.10 11.87
N ALA A 70 -7.88 1.24 12.54
CA ALA A 70 -9.11 1.93 12.85
C ALA A 70 -8.95 3.43 12.57
N GLY A 71 -10.01 4.07 12.09
CA GLY A 71 -9.95 5.47 11.74
C GLY A 71 -11.31 6.15 11.82
N ILE A 72 -11.25 7.46 11.77
CA ILE A 72 -12.41 8.34 11.69
C ILE A 72 -12.24 9.26 10.49
N SER A 73 -13.30 9.47 9.75
CA SER A 73 -13.28 10.38 8.60
C SER A 73 -14.46 11.34 8.64
N TYR A 74 -14.20 12.60 8.28
CA TYR A 74 -15.20 13.66 8.26
C TYR A 74 -15.16 14.43 6.95
N LYS A 75 -16.35 14.61 6.35
CA LYS A 75 -16.53 15.40 5.14
C LYS A 75 -16.62 16.87 5.52
N LEU A 76 -15.51 17.62 5.36
CA LEU A 76 -15.42 19.04 5.65
C LEU A 76 -16.23 19.88 4.67
N LEU A 77 -16.05 19.61 3.39
CA LEU A 77 -16.76 20.26 2.27
C LEU A 77 -17.28 19.20 1.31
N SER A 78 -18.10 19.60 0.33
CA SER A 78 -18.61 18.66 -0.69
C SER A 78 -17.49 17.94 -1.45
N TRP A 79 -16.34 18.57 -1.59
CA TRP A 79 -15.17 18.10 -2.33
C TRP A 79 -13.97 17.76 -1.42
N LEU A 80 -14.01 18.05 -0.11
CA LEU A 80 -12.88 17.87 0.81
C LEU A 80 -13.27 16.98 2.00
N LYS A 81 -12.48 15.93 2.23
CA LYS A 81 -12.58 15.00 3.37
C LYS A 81 -11.27 14.99 4.16
N ALA A 82 -11.38 15.08 5.49
CA ALA A 82 -10.28 14.82 6.42
C ALA A 82 -10.49 13.47 7.10
N SER A 83 -9.40 12.79 7.42
CA SER A 83 -9.44 11.56 8.24
C SER A 83 -8.20 11.42 9.08
N GLY A 84 -8.34 10.74 10.22
CA GLY A 84 -7.25 10.32 11.09
C GLY A 84 -7.43 8.86 11.45
N GLY A 85 -6.33 8.17 11.68
CA GLY A 85 -6.37 6.75 12.00
C GLY A 85 -5.11 6.25 12.66
N TYR A 86 -5.25 5.05 13.19
CA TYR A 86 -4.18 4.27 13.78
C TYR A 86 -4.18 2.87 13.17
N ASP A 87 -2.98 2.38 12.83
CA ASP A 87 -2.76 1.04 12.32
C ASP A 87 -1.74 0.32 13.21
N LEU A 88 -2.09 -0.87 13.66
CA LEU A 88 -1.17 -1.83 14.24
C LEU A 88 -0.63 -2.70 13.12
N LEU A 89 0.68 -2.72 12.95
CA LEU A 89 1.35 -3.49 11.91
C LEU A 89 2.20 -4.58 12.54
N ILE A 90 2.11 -5.76 12.01
CA ILE A 90 2.98 -6.88 12.33
C ILE A 90 3.73 -7.22 11.05
N ASP A 91 5.00 -6.77 10.98
CA ASP A 91 5.85 -6.89 9.79
C ASP A 91 6.83 -8.05 9.94
N HIS A 92 6.95 -8.85 8.90
CA HIS A 92 7.99 -9.86 8.79
C HIS A 92 9.25 -9.21 8.20
N ASN A 93 10.15 -8.79 9.08
CA ASN A 93 11.42 -8.18 8.67
C ASN A 93 12.27 -9.23 7.97
N ARG A 94 12.98 -8.81 6.92
CA ARG A 94 13.87 -9.69 6.13
C ARG A 94 15.09 -10.07 6.95
N GLU A 95 15.68 -11.22 6.64
CA GLU A 95 17.01 -11.53 7.10
C GLU A 95 18.01 -10.51 6.55
N THR A 96 19.07 -10.28 7.28
CA THR A 96 20.13 -9.37 6.89
C THR A 96 21.48 -10.04 7.17
N ILE A 97 22.34 -10.05 6.17
CA ILE A 97 23.74 -10.47 6.30
C ILE A 97 24.58 -9.22 6.15
N THR A 98 25.49 -8.98 7.08
CA THR A 98 26.51 -7.93 6.99
C THR A 98 27.84 -8.56 6.66
N TYR A 99 28.67 -7.81 5.95
CA TYR A 99 30.01 -8.24 5.55
C TYR A 99 31.05 -7.46 6.35
N GLN A 100 32.26 -8.00 6.42
CA GLN A 100 33.41 -7.30 6.96
C GLN A 100 33.90 -6.22 5.99
N ASP A 101 34.91 -5.48 6.35
CA ASP A 101 35.50 -4.39 5.54
C ASP A 101 36.09 -4.87 4.20
N ASP A 102 36.27 -6.17 4.03
CA ASP A 102 36.71 -6.78 2.77
C ASP A 102 35.58 -7.01 1.75
N ASP A 103 34.33 -6.74 2.11
CA ASP A 103 33.11 -6.96 1.32
C ASP A 103 32.89 -8.43 0.87
N VAL A 104 33.65 -9.39 1.42
CA VAL A 104 33.64 -10.82 1.06
C VAL A 104 33.29 -11.69 2.25
N SER A 105 33.98 -11.47 3.37
CA SER A 105 33.78 -12.25 4.59
C SER A 105 32.51 -11.86 5.31
N TYR A 106 31.75 -12.86 5.76
CA TYR A 106 30.54 -12.59 6.55
C TYR A 106 30.94 -12.07 7.93
N ASN A 107 30.23 -11.03 8.38
CA ASN A 107 30.36 -10.48 9.72
C ASN A 107 29.21 -10.98 10.60
N ASN A 108 27.98 -10.61 10.29
CA ASN A 108 26.82 -10.98 11.09
C ASN A 108 25.66 -11.50 10.23
N TRP A 109 24.91 -12.47 10.75
CA TRP A 109 23.65 -12.94 10.18
C TRP A 109 22.51 -12.75 11.16
N ARG A 110 21.54 -11.95 10.75
CA ARG A 110 20.29 -11.72 11.47
C ARG A 110 19.16 -12.45 10.74
N PRO A 111 18.61 -13.52 11.31
CA PRO A 111 17.46 -14.20 10.73
C PRO A 111 16.24 -13.28 10.59
N SER A 112 15.34 -13.64 9.70
CA SER A 112 14.06 -12.94 9.57
C SER A 112 13.24 -13.06 10.87
N TYR A 113 12.51 -12.00 11.25
CA TYR A 113 11.73 -11.97 12.47
C TYR A 113 10.45 -11.13 12.31
N TRP A 114 9.45 -11.44 13.09
CA TRP A 114 8.24 -10.64 13.18
C TRP A 114 8.43 -9.47 14.16
N GLY A 115 8.13 -8.25 13.68
CA GLY A 115 8.24 -7.03 14.46
C GLY A 115 6.93 -6.25 14.48
N LEU A 116 6.63 -5.64 15.62
CA LEU A 116 5.47 -4.78 15.80
C LEU A 116 5.80 -3.34 15.39
N ARG A 117 4.84 -2.65 14.74
CA ARG A 117 4.92 -1.21 14.46
C ARG A 117 3.57 -0.54 14.73
N HIS A 118 3.63 0.65 15.29
CA HIS A 118 2.49 1.52 15.50
C HIS A 118 2.50 2.62 14.46
N ARG A 119 1.41 2.82 13.73
CA ARG A 119 1.31 3.86 12.71
C ARG A 119 0.13 4.77 13.01
N PHE A 120 0.41 6.07 13.10
CA PHE A 120 -0.59 7.13 13.15
C PHE A 120 -0.65 7.81 11.79
N ASN A 121 -1.83 8.20 11.36
CA ASN A 121 -1.98 8.89 10.09
C ASN A 121 -3.03 10.00 10.17
N VAL A 122 -2.78 11.10 9.43
CA VAL A 122 -3.74 12.17 9.15
C VAL A 122 -3.79 12.35 7.65
N THR A 123 -4.98 12.44 7.10
CA THR A 123 -5.20 12.44 5.65
C THR A 123 -6.17 13.55 5.26
N LEU A 124 -5.84 14.27 4.21
CA LEU A 124 -6.75 15.15 3.49
C LEU A 124 -6.98 14.57 2.08
N THR A 125 -8.23 14.53 1.64
CA THR A 125 -8.59 14.06 0.30
C THR A 125 -9.52 15.07 -0.35
N GLY A 126 -9.06 15.65 -1.46
CA GLY A 126 -9.85 16.49 -2.33
C GLY A 126 -10.35 15.70 -3.54
N ASN A 127 -11.61 15.85 -3.89
CA ASN A 127 -12.23 15.18 -5.05
C ASN A 127 -12.79 16.23 -6.02
N TYR A 128 -12.55 16.02 -7.30
CA TYR A 128 -13.08 16.87 -8.36
C TYR A 128 -13.65 16.02 -9.50
N LYS A 129 -14.94 16.17 -9.78
CA LYS A 129 -15.62 15.38 -10.81
C LYS A 129 -15.77 16.18 -12.09
N VAL A 130 -15.15 15.67 -13.17
CA VAL A 130 -15.29 16.21 -14.53
C VAL A 130 -16.07 15.21 -15.37
N ARG A 131 -17.32 15.52 -15.66
CA ARG A 131 -18.23 14.63 -16.42
C ARG A 131 -18.32 13.26 -15.74
N ARG A 132 -17.56 12.27 -16.22
CA ARG A 132 -17.56 10.87 -15.79
C ARG A 132 -16.25 10.43 -15.17
N VAL A 133 -15.31 11.32 -15.05
CA VAL A 133 -14.03 11.08 -14.40
C VAL A 133 -14.03 11.79 -13.08
N GLU A 134 -13.78 11.06 -12.01
CA GLU A 134 -13.49 11.62 -10.70
C GLU A 134 -11.98 11.63 -10.49
N LEU A 135 -11.43 12.81 -10.28
CA LEU A 135 -10.04 13.02 -9.91
C LEU A 135 -9.98 13.20 -8.40
N SER A 136 -9.08 12.50 -7.74
CA SER A 136 -8.83 12.68 -6.31
C SER A 136 -7.35 12.92 -6.04
N LEU A 137 -7.07 13.93 -5.21
CA LEU A 137 -5.75 14.19 -4.63
C LEU A 137 -5.82 13.86 -3.14
N ARG A 138 -4.96 12.98 -2.68
CA ARG A 138 -4.86 12.58 -1.28
C ARG A 138 -3.48 12.87 -0.74
N GLU A 139 -3.42 13.70 0.28
CA GLU A 139 -2.23 13.95 1.07
C GLU A 139 -2.39 13.25 2.42
N ARG A 140 -1.45 12.36 2.74
CA ARG A 140 -1.42 11.63 4.00
C ARG A 140 -0.07 11.78 4.66
N TRP A 141 -0.05 12.46 5.80
CA TRP A 141 1.06 12.36 6.72
C TRP A 141 0.90 11.11 7.58
N GLN A 142 1.97 10.34 7.76
CA GLN A 142 2.00 9.19 8.66
C GLN A 142 3.27 9.19 9.49
N TYR A 143 3.12 8.86 10.77
CA TYR A 143 4.21 8.56 11.68
C TYR A 143 4.16 7.08 12.02
N THR A 144 5.27 6.37 11.82
CA THR A 144 5.39 4.94 12.15
C THR A 144 6.48 4.78 13.19
N TYR A 145 6.13 4.19 14.33
CA TYR A 145 7.04 3.86 15.41
C TYR A 145 7.25 2.35 15.48
N ARG A 146 8.49 1.92 15.48
CA ARG A 146 8.92 0.55 15.73
C ARG A 146 9.52 0.49 17.13
N PRO A 147 8.97 -0.28 18.10
CA PRO A 147 9.57 -0.51 19.40
C PRO A 147 10.93 -1.23 19.27
N SER A 148 11.77 -1.10 20.29
CA SER A 148 12.97 -1.93 20.39
C SER A 148 12.58 -3.41 20.56
N LYS A 149 13.44 -4.29 20.06
CA LYS A 149 13.27 -5.74 20.16
C LYS A 149 14.62 -6.41 20.19
N VAL A 150 14.80 -7.36 21.12
CA VAL A 150 15.96 -8.25 21.10
C VAL A 150 15.69 -9.39 20.13
N ILE A 151 16.65 -9.68 19.27
CA ILE A 151 16.64 -10.76 18.30
C ILE A 151 17.96 -11.51 18.34
N ASN A 152 17.97 -12.75 17.89
CA ASN A 152 19.20 -13.51 17.75
C ASN A 152 20.01 -12.99 16.55
N ASN A 153 21.31 -12.88 16.73
CA ASN A 153 22.31 -12.53 15.74
C ASN A 153 23.40 -13.60 15.79
N PHE A 154 23.82 -14.11 14.64
CA PHE A 154 24.96 -15.01 14.58
C PHE A 154 26.20 -14.20 14.20
N ASP A 155 27.20 -14.20 15.09
CA ASP A 155 28.50 -13.58 14.84
C ASP A 155 29.41 -14.61 14.17
N PHE A 156 29.88 -14.32 12.96
CA PHE A 156 30.78 -15.24 12.23
C PHE A 156 32.21 -15.22 12.74
N ASP A 157 32.64 -14.15 13.40
CA ASP A 157 33.99 -14.03 13.94
C ASP A 157 34.13 -14.86 15.22
N GLU A 158 33.15 -14.84 16.09
CA GLU A 158 33.11 -15.60 17.34
C GLU A 158 32.50 -17.00 17.14
N GLY A 159 31.76 -17.22 16.06
CA GLY A 159 31.07 -18.47 15.75
C GLY A 159 29.91 -18.80 16.68
N GLU A 160 29.33 -17.79 17.31
CA GLU A 160 28.29 -17.94 18.34
C GLU A 160 27.07 -17.13 18.07
N TRP A 161 25.93 -17.51 18.71
CA TRP A 161 24.71 -16.76 18.73
C TRP A 161 24.71 -15.76 19.88
N GLU A 162 24.39 -14.51 19.57
CA GLU A 162 24.31 -13.43 20.55
C GLU A 162 22.94 -12.73 20.50
N ASP A 163 22.59 -12.08 21.59
CA ASP A 163 21.44 -11.22 21.67
C ASP A 163 21.76 -9.85 21.05
N HIS A 164 21.01 -9.48 19.99
CA HIS A 164 21.13 -8.18 19.33
C HIS A 164 19.90 -7.31 19.56
N GLU A 165 20.08 -6.14 20.14
CA GLU A 165 19.01 -5.18 20.32
C GLU A 165 18.80 -4.35 19.04
N VAL A 166 17.68 -4.59 18.35
CA VAL A 166 17.18 -3.70 17.31
C VAL A 166 16.50 -2.51 17.97
N ARG A 167 17.16 -1.37 17.99
CA ARG A 167 16.69 -0.16 18.66
C ARG A 167 15.36 0.34 18.07
N GLY A 168 14.52 0.88 18.94
CA GLY A 168 13.28 1.56 18.55
C GLY A 168 13.57 2.75 17.62
N LYS A 169 12.70 2.94 16.59
CA LYS A 169 12.87 4.00 15.61
C LYS A 169 11.51 4.54 15.17
N GLY A 170 11.39 5.87 15.12
CA GLY A 170 10.26 6.59 14.50
C GLY A 170 10.59 7.04 13.08
N LYS A 171 9.58 7.04 12.20
CA LYS A 171 9.72 7.52 10.82
C LYS A 171 8.48 8.31 10.41
N ASN A 172 8.69 9.51 9.89
CA ASN A 172 7.67 10.33 9.26
C ASN A 172 7.69 10.10 7.75
N VAL A 173 6.52 9.98 7.14
CA VAL A 173 6.36 9.84 5.69
C VAL A 173 5.17 10.66 5.23
N LEU A 174 5.36 11.50 4.22
CA LEU A 174 4.27 12.10 3.45
C LEU A 174 3.95 11.21 2.26
N ARG A 175 2.65 10.92 2.08
CA ARG A 175 2.17 10.11 0.96
C ARG A 175 1.19 10.94 0.13
N SER A 176 1.63 11.31 -1.07
CA SER A 176 0.85 12.09 -2.03
C SER A 176 0.32 11.15 -3.11
N ARG A 177 -1.01 11.05 -3.27
CA ARG A 177 -1.63 10.18 -4.28
C ARG A 177 -2.58 10.97 -5.17
N LEU A 178 -2.35 10.88 -6.46
CA LEU A 178 -3.29 11.29 -7.50
C LEU A 178 -3.98 10.05 -8.08
N GLN A 179 -5.30 10.07 -8.15
CA GLN A 179 -6.13 8.99 -8.71
C GLN A 179 -7.15 9.55 -9.67
N ALA A 180 -7.37 8.84 -10.77
CA ALA A 180 -8.49 9.04 -11.68
C ALA A 180 -9.35 7.78 -11.69
N GLU A 181 -10.66 7.95 -11.53
CA GLU A 181 -11.67 6.91 -11.56
C GLU A 181 -12.71 7.25 -12.63
N TRP A 182 -13.13 6.26 -13.42
CA TRP A 182 -14.03 6.46 -14.53
C TRP A 182 -15.36 5.72 -14.33
N ASP A 183 -16.44 6.48 -14.14
CA ASP A 183 -17.82 6.01 -14.12
C ASP A 183 -18.27 5.68 -15.55
N ILE A 184 -18.27 4.40 -15.92
CA ILE A 184 -18.67 3.91 -17.25
C ILE A 184 -20.18 3.64 -17.24
N PRO A 185 -20.99 4.36 -18.03
CA PRO A 185 -22.44 4.18 -18.06
C PRO A 185 -22.84 2.75 -18.42
N LYS A 186 -23.76 2.20 -17.64
CA LYS A 186 -24.27 0.82 -17.78
C LYS A 186 -23.20 -0.27 -17.52
N CYS A 187 -22.03 0.10 -17.03
CA CYS A 187 -21.04 -0.83 -16.49
C CYS A 187 -21.15 -0.83 -14.96
N LYS A 188 -21.01 -1.98 -14.35
CA LYS A 188 -21.00 -2.13 -12.89
C LYS A 188 -19.62 -1.93 -12.30
N PHE A 189 -18.61 -1.81 -13.15
CA PHE A 189 -17.21 -1.70 -12.78
C PHE A 189 -16.71 -0.30 -13.08
N ASP A 190 -16.06 0.30 -12.08
CA ASP A 190 -15.46 1.62 -12.17
C ASP A 190 -13.93 1.45 -12.21
N PRO A 191 -13.30 1.50 -13.41
CA PRO A 191 -11.86 1.39 -13.54
C PRO A 191 -11.19 2.64 -12.97
N PHE A 192 -10.03 2.44 -12.32
CA PHE A 192 -9.22 3.52 -11.79
C PHE A 192 -7.73 3.31 -12.07
N ALA A 193 -7.01 4.42 -12.10
CA ALA A 193 -5.55 4.43 -12.09
C ALA A 193 -5.04 5.48 -11.10
N SER A 194 -3.93 5.20 -10.43
CA SER A 194 -3.32 6.16 -9.52
C SER A 194 -1.81 6.04 -9.47
N VAL A 195 -1.18 7.16 -9.14
CA VAL A 195 0.23 7.24 -8.77
C VAL A 195 0.33 7.75 -7.33
N GLU A 196 1.19 7.13 -6.54
CA GLU A 196 1.42 7.50 -5.14
C GLU A 196 2.92 7.63 -4.86
N PHE A 197 3.31 8.75 -4.28
CA PHE A 197 4.68 9.05 -3.86
C PHE A 197 4.79 8.92 -2.35
N HIS A 198 5.88 8.34 -1.88
CA HIS A 198 6.25 8.25 -0.47
C HIS A 198 7.51 9.07 -0.26
N THR A 199 7.39 10.16 0.45
CA THR A 199 8.47 11.13 0.67
C THR A 199 8.75 11.26 2.16
N THR A 200 10.01 11.12 2.53
CA THR A 200 10.59 11.58 3.80
C THR A 200 11.34 12.89 3.53
N ASP A 201 12.62 12.93 3.74
CA ASP A 201 13.49 14.03 3.25
C ASP A 201 13.75 13.86 1.73
N VAL A 202 13.62 12.63 1.23
CA VAL A 202 13.78 12.27 -0.19
C VAL A 202 12.60 11.41 -0.65
N LEU A 203 12.42 11.29 -1.96
CA LEU A 203 11.45 10.39 -2.56
C LEU A 203 11.93 8.94 -2.42
N GLU A 204 11.36 8.20 -1.47
CA GLU A 204 11.75 6.81 -1.21
C GLU A 204 11.10 5.81 -2.16
N LYS A 205 9.79 5.98 -2.41
CA LYS A 205 9.00 5.00 -3.17
C LYS A 205 7.99 5.68 -4.07
N THR A 206 7.80 5.11 -5.24
CA THR A 206 6.72 5.45 -6.17
C THR A 206 5.86 4.22 -6.41
N ARG A 207 4.54 4.36 -6.34
CA ARG A 207 3.58 3.29 -6.59
C ARG A 207 2.67 3.65 -7.74
N PHE A 208 2.57 2.76 -8.70
CA PHE A 208 1.59 2.82 -9.79
C PHE A 208 0.53 1.76 -9.52
N ILE A 209 -0.74 2.17 -9.53
CA ILE A 209 -1.85 1.29 -9.19
C ILE A 209 -2.90 1.43 -10.26
N VAL A 210 -3.35 0.30 -10.79
CA VAL A 210 -4.48 0.23 -11.72
C VAL A 210 -5.45 -0.84 -11.23
N GLY A 211 -6.74 -0.64 -11.44
CA GLY A 211 -7.71 -1.61 -10.97
C GLY A 211 -9.14 -1.27 -11.34
N VAL A 212 -10.02 -2.05 -10.78
CA VAL A 212 -11.47 -1.85 -10.91
C VAL A 212 -12.14 -1.93 -9.55
N GLU A 213 -13.13 -1.10 -9.34
CA GLU A 213 -14.03 -1.17 -8.19
C GLU A 213 -15.44 -1.57 -8.65
N HIS A 214 -16.15 -2.30 -7.78
CA HIS A 214 -17.55 -2.66 -7.96
C HIS A 214 -18.30 -2.49 -6.67
N THR A 215 -19.28 -1.58 -6.67
CA THR A 215 -20.17 -1.38 -5.53
C THR A 215 -21.51 -2.07 -5.77
N MET A 216 -21.81 -3.09 -4.94
CA MET A 216 -23.08 -3.83 -4.96
C MET A 216 -23.97 -3.39 -3.82
N LYS A 217 -25.25 -3.15 -4.11
CA LYS A 217 -26.29 -2.73 -3.13
C LYS A 217 -25.92 -1.50 -2.29
N LYS A 218 -24.97 -0.66 -2.74
CA LYS A 218 -24.41 0.52 -2.05
C LYS A 218 -23.68 0.20 -0.73
N THR A 219 -23.67 -1.05 -0.30
CA THR A 219 -23.11 -1.50 0.98
C THR A 219 -21.84 -2.34 0.80
N HIS A 220 -21.74 -3.11 -0.28
CA HIS A 220 -20.59 -3.97 -0.53
C HIS A 220 -19.71 -3.37 -1.62
N ASN A 221 -18.47 -3.05 -1.28
CA ASN A 221 -17.48 -2.57 -2.24
C ASN A 221 -16.40 -3.61 -2.43
N PHE A 222 -16.20 -4.04 -3.65
CA PHE A 222 -15.16 -4.97 -4.07
C PHE A 222 -14.13 -4.23 -4.91
N LYS A 223 -12.87 -4.52 -4.71
CA LYS A 223 -11.76 -3.90 -5.41
C LYS A 223 -10.78 -4.98 -5.88
N LEU A 224 -10.45 -4.97 -7.16
CA LEU A 224 -9.37 -5.75 -7.73
C LEU A 224 -8.34 -4.78 -8.30
N PHE A 225 -7.08 -4.93 -7.95
CA PHE A 225 -6.05 -4.02 -8.43
C PHE A 225 -4.70 -4.71 -8.60
N TYR A 226 -3.89 -4.11 -9.43
CA TYR A 226 -2.47 -4.38 -9.56
C TYR A 226 -1.71 -3.13 -9.09
N ARG A 227 -0.62 -3.36 -8.34
CA ARG A 227 0.28 -2.32 -7.86
C ARG A 227 1.72 -2.68 -8.22
N TYR A 228 2.39 -1.78 -8.90
CA TYR A 228 3.83 -1.79 -9.01
C TYR A 228 4.43 -0.79 -8.03
N GLN A 229 5.37 -1.22 -7.21
CA GLN A 229 6.12 -0.37 -6.30
C GLN A 229 7.57 -0.32 -6.75
N ARG A 230 8.03 0.89 -7.07
CA ARG A 230 9.44 1.18 -7.32
C ARG A 230 10.04 1.78 -6.05
N VAL A 231 11.22 1.29 -5.67
CA VAL A 231 12.03 1.81 -4.56
C VAL A 231 13.18 2.63 -5.15
N ASN A 232 13.44 3.80 -4.59
CA ASN A 232 14.40 4.77 -5.16
C ASN A 232 15.78 4.75 -4.46
N GLY A 233 16.14 3.69 -3.75
CA GLY A 233 17.50 3.45 -3.23
C GLY A 233 17.95 4.31 -2.04
N HIS A 234 17.21 5.34 -1.63
CA HIS A 234 17.59 6.17 -0.50
C HIS A 234 16.65 5.94 0.68
N GLY A 235 17.19 5.48 1.81
CA GLY A 235 16.46 5.36 3.08
C GLY A 235 15.42 4.23 3.16
N SER A 236 15.40 3.34 2.20
CA SER A 236 14.59 2.13 2.25
C SER A 236 15.43 0.98 2.77
N ASP A 237 14.99 0.37 3.85
CA ASP A 237 15.59 -0.85 4.38
C ASP A 237 15.50 -1.96 3.30
N ASP A 238 16.48 -2.10 2.42
CA ASP A 238 16.67 -3.14 1.38
C ASP A 238 15.38 -3.73 0.75
N GLU A 239 14.34 -2.92 0.61
CA GLU A 239 13.10 -3.35 -0.03
C GLU A 239 13.32 -3.40 -1.55
N PRO A 240 13.01 -4.52 -2.22
CA PRO A 240 13.08 -4.61 -3.68
C PRO A 240 11.91 -3.88 -4.34
N ASN A 241 12.04 -3.66 -5.65
CA ASN A 241 10.87 -3.36 -6.47
C ASN A 241 9.92 -4.55 -6.44
N ILE A 242 8.62 -4.31 -6.34
CA ILE A 242 7.66 -5.41 -6.17
C ILE A 242 6.38 -5.23 -6.99
N HIS A 243 5.93 -6.32 -7.59
CA HIS A 243 4.61 -6.46 -8.20
C HIS A 243 3.61 -7.03 -7.19
N LEU A 244 2.49 -6.37 -7.00
CA LEU A 244 1.47 -6.80 -6.04
C LEU A 244 0.11 -6.90 -6.71
N MET A 245 -0.50 -8.07 -6.65
CA MET A 245 -1.92 -8.25 -6.93
C MET A 245 -2.73 -7.95 -5.68
N GLY A 246 -3.86 -7.28 -5.80
CA GLY A 246 -4.65 -6.88 -4.65
C GLY A 246 -6.13 -7.20 -4.78
N LEU A 247 -6.70 -7.72 -3.70
CA LEU A 247 -8.14 -7.90 -3.52
C LEU A 247 -8.58 -7.11 -2.30
N GLY A 248 -9.63 -6.33 -2.44
CA GLY A 248 -10.22 -5.56 -1.35
C GLY A 248 -11.72 -5.82 -1.24
N TYR A 249 -12.21 -5.86 -0.03
CA TYR A 249 -13.63 -5.87 0.29
C TYR A 249 -13.90 -4.87 1.40
N THR A 250 -14.94 -4.05 1.23
CA THR A 250 -15.39 -3.12 2.27
C THR A 250 -16.91 -3.20 2.41
N TYR A 251 -17.36 -3.39 3.64
CA TYR A 251 -18.79 -3.33 4.00
C TYR A 251 -19.13 -1.94 4.55
N LYS A 252 -20.19 -1.31 4.02
CA LYS A 252 -20.68 0.00 4.46
C LYS A 252 -22.08 -0.15 5.08
N PHE A 253 -22.26 0.26 6.33
CA PHE A 253 -23.53 0.16 7.08
C PHE A 253 -23.83 1.43 7.86
#